data_5cca1b321d8d0eedeb2eefdcec174a7e
#
_entry.id   5cca1b321d8d0eedeb2eefdcec174a7e
#
_cell.length_a   1.000
_cell.length_b   1.000
_cell.length_c   1.000
_cell.angle_alpha   90.00
_cell.angle_beta   90.00
_cell.angle_gamma   90.00
#
_symmetry.space_group_name_H-M   'P 1'
#
loop_
_entity.id
_entity.type
_entity.pdbx_description
1 polymer ?
#
loop_
_entity_poly.entity_id
_entity_poly.type
_entity_poly.pdbx_seq_one_letter_code
_entity_poly.pdbx_strand_id
1 'polypeptide(L)'
;MALPLRNISAPGYGDDAPIKTDTRAMSVATALFFMVGFLTCLNDIIIPHLKSIFTLSYGEAMSVQLAFFGAYFVFSYPGGAIVDKFGYKKTMVVGLLVMAAGAAGFIPAAHFALFPIFLAALIVLAAGMTIVQVAVNPYVTVIGPVATASSRLNLAQAFNSFGTFIAPLFGSILILASAPALIEPERLHSMTDVARQTYRAAQASTVRLPYIGIALALVLLALALAAIKLKTTTGVSQHTQDFRPGAFSEALTRPDSIWNHPWLLFGAVGIFVYVGAEVAIGSLLVNYMGLPQIAGLRESTAGYFLMVYWGGAMVGRFIGSAILQKVKTGIVLGATGILALLLILISIKTTYTSGVWIHPGHFMQWHWIFFVPKSVPMFSMLAIGFCNSIMFPSIFTLGIQDLGPLTSKGSSLLIAAIVGGALVPKATGILADHGGLHPAFIIPAVCYIYIAAFGIASIRRPAAFDGIIPVEPV
;
A
#
# COMPACT_ATOMS: atom_id res chain seq x y z
N MET A 1 1.29 -10.89 -69.78
CA MET A 1 0.45 -11.93 -69.23
C MET A 1 0.43 -11.73 -67.70
N ALA A 2 -0.56 -10.97 -67.18
CA ALA A 2 -0.65 -10.57 -65.79
C ALA A 2 -1.51 -11.61 -65.05
N LEU A 3 -0.99 -12.17 -63.95
CA LEU A 3 -1.71 -13.09 -63.09
C LEU A 3 -2.71 -12.30 -62.24
N PRO A 4 -3.96 -12.77 -62.02
CA PRO A 4 -4.94 -12.07 -61.23
C PRO A 4 -4.59 -12.15 -59.75
N LEU A 5 -4.58 -11.00 -59.06
CA LEU A 5 -4.49 -10.88 -57.64
C LEU A 5 -5.73 -11.55 -56.99
N ARG A 6 -5.49 -12.66 -56.31
CA ARG A 6 -6.49 -13.36 -55.52
C ARG A 6 -6.85 -12.49 -54.33
N ASN A 7 -8.08 -11.99 -54.28
CA ASN A 7 -8.66 -11.35 -53.12
C ASN A 7 -8.61 -12.31 -51.92
N ILE A 8 -7.68 -12.12 -51.04
CA ILE A 8 -7.70 -12.74 -49.71
C ILE A 8 -8.64 -11.87 -48.87
N SER A 9 -9.88 -12.29 -48.76
CA SER A 9 -10.81 -11.72 -47.80
C SER A 9 -10.18 -11.87 -46.42
N ALA A 10 -9.96 -10.75 -45.74
CA ALA A 10 -9.56 -10.76 -44.33
C ALA A 10 -10.56 -11.59 -43.53
N PRO A 11 -10.10 -12.44 -42.59
CA PRO A 11 -11.01 -13.15 -41.67
C PRO A 11 -11.88 -12.11 -40.99
N GLY A 12 -13.22 -12.29 -41.06
CA GLY A 12 -14.16 -11.39 -40.42
C GLY A 12 -13.84 -11.22 -38.93
N TYR A 13 -13.62 -9.99 -38.53
CA TYR A 13 -13.58 -9.61 -37.13
C TYR A 13 -14.98 -9.87 -36.57
N GLY A 14 -15.08 -10.95 -35.77
CA GLY A 14 -16.26 -11.20 -34.97
C GLY A 14 -16.38 -10.12 -33.90
N ASP A 15 -17.59 -9.60 -33.73
CA ASP A 15 -18.12 -8.72 -32.71
C ASP A 15 -17.08 -8.08 -31.78
N ASP A 16 -16.63 -6.87 -32.14
CA ASP A 16 -15.84 -5.97 -31.28
C ASP A 16 -16.70 -5.42 -30.13
N ALA A 17 -17.21 -6.31 -29.26
CA ALA A 17 -17.78 -5.86 -28.01
C ALA A 17 -16.66 -5.22 -27.16
N PRO A 18 -16.86 -3.99 -26.66
CA PRO A 18 -15.83 -3.30 -25.89
C PRO A 18 -15.40 -4.20 -24.73
N ILE A 19 -14.07 -4.35 -24.56
CA ILE A 19 -13.49 -5.14 -23.46
C ILE A 19 -14.05 -4.63 -22.14
N LYS A 20 -14.91 -5.42 -21.49
CA LYS A 20 -15.51 -5.06 -20.20
C LYS A 20 -14.66 -5.61 -19.06
N THR A 21 -14.57 -4.84 -17.98
CA THR A 21 -13.92 -5.30 -16.74
C THR A 21 -14.64 -6.54 -16.20
N ASP A 22 -13.86 -7.59 -15.85
CA ASP A 22 -14.39 -8.77 -15.17
C ASP A 22 -14.77 -8.41 -13.73
N THR A 23 -16.07 -8.28 -13.46
CA THR A 23 -16.57 -7.89 -12.13
C THR A 23 -16.30 -8.94 -11.05
N ARG A 24 -16.31 -10.23 -11.41
CA ARG A 24 -15.99 -11.30 -10.44
C ARG A 24 -14.52 -11.24 -10.03
N ALA A 25 -13.62 -11.07 -11.00
CA ALA A 25 -12.20 -10.90 -10.74
C ALA A 25 -11.94 -9.63 -9.91
N MET A 26 -12.65 -8.54 -10.20
CA MET A 26 -12.55 -7.30 -9.44
C MET A 26 -13.03 -7.45 -8.00
N SER A 27 -14.15 -8.16 -7.77
CA SER A 27 -14.65 -8.43 -6.40
C SER A 27 -13.67 -9.25 -5.57
N VAL A 28 -13.02 -10.25 -6.18
CA VAL A 28 -11.96 -11.02 -5.51
C VAL A 28 -10.78 -10.12 -5.17
N ALA A 29 -10.32 -9.32 -6.12
CA ALA A 29 -9.19 -8.42 -5.90
C ALA A 29 -9.48 -7.40 -4.78
N THR A 30 -10.68 -6.80 -4.74
CA THR A 30 -11.07 -5.87 -3.68
C THR A 30 -11.10 -6.53 -2.30
N ALA A 31 -11.57 -7.78 -2.20
CA ALA A 31 -11.53 -8.55 -0.96
C ALA A 31 -10.09 -8.82 -0.48
N LEU A 32 -9.18 -9.16 -1.40
CA LEU A 32 -7.76 -9.35 -1.09
C LEU A 32 -7.11 -8.04 -0.62
N PHE A 33 -7.38 -6.93 -1.29
CA PHE A 33 -6.87 -5.62 -0.89
C PHE A 33 -7.40 -5.18 0.47
N PHE A 34 -8.69 -5.43 0.74
CA PHE A 34 -9.27 -5.19 2.08
C PHE A 34 -8.52 -5.97 3.16
N MET A 35 -8.29 -7.28 2.96
CA MET A 35 -7.57 -8.12 3.93
C MET A 35 -6.13 -7.64 4.14
N VAL A 36 -5.44 -7.27 3.08
CA VAL A 36 -4.08 -6.72 3.16
C VAL A 36 -4.07 -5.44 3.98
N GLY A 37 -4.95 -4.48 3.68
CA GLY A 37 -5.05 -3.22 4.42
C GLY A 37 -5.42 -3.41 5.89
N PHE A 38 -6.38 -4.29 6.15
CA PHE A 38 -6.79 -4.63 7.51
C PHE A 38 -5.63 -5.18 8.35
N LEU A 39 -4.86 -6.14 7.79
CA LEU A 39 -3.75 -6.77 8.50
C LEU A 39 -2.55 -5.83 8.65
N THR A 40 -2.29 -4.96 7.66
CA THR A 40 -1.23 -3.95 7.76
C THR A 40 -1.49 -3.02 8.94
N CYS A 41 -2.69 -2.48 9.06
CA CYS A 41 -3.03 -1.56 10.15
C CYS A 41 -3.16 -2.29 11.50
N LEU A 42 -3.63 -3.53 11.51
CA LEU A 42 -3.67 -4.32 12.74
C LEU A 42 -2.25 -4.55 13.29
N ASN A 43 -1.25 -4.71 12.42
CA ASN A 43 0.16 -4.76 12.82
C ASN A 43 0.61 -3.46 13.51
N ASP A 44 0.23 -2.30 13.00
CA ASP A 44 0.59 -1.01 13.60
C ASP A 44 0.04 -0.87 15.03
N ILE A 45 -1.14 -1.44 15.31
CA ILE A 45 -1.77 -1.44 16.64
C ILE A 45 -1.02 -2.36 17.61
N ILE A 46 -0.43 -3.44 17.11
CA ILE A 46 0.31 -4.39 17.94
C ILE A 46 1.67 -3.83 18.37
N ILE A 47 2.31 -2.95 17.61
CA ILE A 47 3.63 -2.40 17.94
C ILE A 47 3.68 -1.75 19.33
N PRO A 48 2.80 -0.80 19.68
CA PRO A 48 2.77 -0.24 21.03
C PRO A 48 2.50 -1.30 22.10
N HIS A 49 1.64 -2.28 21.80
CA HIS A 49 1.34 -3.37 22.72
C HIS A 49 2.56 -4.27 22.96
N LEU A 50 3.29 -4.66 21.93
CA LEU A 50 4.56 -5.40 22.07
C LEU A 50 5.62 -4.60 22.83
N LYS A 51 5.71 -3.28 22.54
CA LYS A 51 6.63 -2.39 23.25
C LYS A 51 6.35 -2.40 24.75
N SER A 52 5.10 -2.35 25.17
CA SER A 52 4.73 -2.38 26.59
C SER A 52 4.96 -3.74 27.25
N ILE A 53 4.67 -4.86 26.53
CA ILE A 53 4.87 -6.21 27.05
C ILE A 53 6.35 -6.51 27.30
N PHE A 54 7.20 -6.17 26.32
CA PHE A 54 8.61 -6.52 26.31
C PHE A 54 9.52 -5.42 26.80
N THR A 55 8.98 -4.27 27.21
CA THR A 55 9.76 -3.10 27.68
C THR A 55 10.82 -2.67 26.64
N LEU A 56 10.42 -2.64 25.37
CA LEU A 56 11.34 -2.34 24.28
C LEU A 56 11.71 -0.86 24.26
N SER A 57 12.94 -0.55 23.89
CA SER A 57 13.36 0.79 23.48
C SER A 57 12.63 1.19 22.16
N TYR A 58 12.65 2.48 21.81
CA TYR A 58 12.11 2.92 20.52
C TYR A 58 12.82 2.27 19.33
N GLY A 59 14.15 2.13 19.39
CA GLY A 59 14.95 1.46 18.37
C GLY A 59 14.57 -0.02 18.19
N GLU A 60 14.32 -0.73 19.28
CA GLU A 60 13.87 -2.13 19.24
C GLU A 60 12.43 -2.24 18.73
N ALA A 61 11.54 -1.33 19.10
CA ALA A 61 10.17 -1.29 18.56
C ALA A 61 10.18 -1.03 17.05
N MET A 62 11.11 -0.21 16.54
CA MET A 62 11.27 0.01 15.09
C MET A 62 11.77 -1.23 14.34
N SER A 63 12.33 -2.24 15.01
CA SER A 63 12.66 -3.52 14.38
C SER A 63 11.43 -4.24 13.83
N VAL A 64 10.26 -3.99 14.38
CA VAL A 64 8.98 -4.50 13.87
C VAL A 64 8.69 -3.93 12.48
N GLN A 65 8.86 -2.62 12.29
CA GLN A 65 8.68 -1.98 10.99
C GLN A 65 9.73 -2.44 9.97
N LEU A 66 10.99 -2.57 10.42
CA LEU A 66 12.05 -3.08 9.56
C LEU A 66 11.78 -4.54 9.14
N ALA A 67 11.30 -5.39 10.04
CA ALA A 67 10.92 -6.76 9.74
C ALA A 67 9.76 -6.82 8.73
N PHE A 68 8.75 -5.98 8.93
CA PHE A 68 7.58 -5.90 8.05
C PHE A 68 7.96 -5.42 6.64
N PHE A 69 8.55 -4.24 6.50
CA PHE A 69 8.93 -3.70 5.20
C PHE A 69 10.12 -4.43 4.56
N GLY A 70 11.02 -5.00 5.39
CA GLY A 70 12.09 -5.87 4.93
C GLY A 70 11.56 -7.14 4.27
N ALA A 71 10.46 -7.71 4.79
CA ALA A 71 9.81 -8.86 4.17
C ALA A 71 9.28 -8.51 2.75
N TYR A 72 8.76 -7.30 2.53
CA TYR A 72 8.36 -6.87 1.18
C TYR A 72 9.55 -6.87 0.22
N PHE A 73 10.70 -6.40 0.65
CA PHE A 73 11.91 -6.43 -0.18
C PHE A 73 12.37 -7.86 -0.50
N VAL A 74 12.48 -8.70 0.53
CA VAL A 74 13.01 -10.06 0.39
C VAL A 74 12.07 -10.99 -0.38
N PHE A 75 10.76 -10.94 -0.09
CA PHE A 75 9.80 -11.91 -0.63
C PHE A 75 9.10 -11.45 -1.91
N SER A 76 9.31 -10.21 -2.37
CA SER A 76 8.77 -9.75 -3.65
C SER A 76 9.32 -10.54 -4.84
N TYR A 77 10.60 -10.85 -4.84
CA TYR A 77 11.25 -11.58 -5.92
C TYR A 77 10.81 -13.05 -6.00
N PRO A 78 10.82 -13.82 -4.90
CA PRO A 78 10.20 -15.14 -4.86
C PRO A 78 8.72 -15.12 -5.28
N GLY A 79 7.96 -14.08 -4.85
CA GLY A 79 6.56 -13.90 -5.25
C GLY A 79 6.39 -13.79 -6.75
N GLY A 80 7.25 -13.03 -7.44
CA GLY A 80 7.27 -12.92 -8.89
C GLY A 80 7.57 -14.26 -9.58
N ALA A 81 8.55 -15.00 -9.09
CA ALA A 81 8.88 -16.32 -9.62
C ALA A 81 7.70 -17.32 -9.49
N ILE A 82 6.92 -17.20 -8.41
CA ILE A 82 5.69 -18.00 -8.23
C ILE A 82 4.63 -17.58 -9.26
N VAL A 83 4.48 -16.27 -9.54
CA VAL A 83 3.55 -15.77 -10.57
C VAL A 83 3.95 -16.29 -11.94
N ASP A 84 5.22 -16.23 -12.31
CA ASP A 84 5.72 -16.72 -13.60
C ASP A 84 5.45 -18.22 -13.78
N LYS A 85 5.62 -19.00 -12.71
CA LYS A 85 5.46 -20.47 -12.76
C LYS A 85 4.01 -20.93 -12.68
N PHE A 86 3.19 -20.29 -11.86
CA PHE A 86 1.86 -20.80 -11.49
C PHE A 86 0.71 -19.87 -11.89
N GLY A 87 1.01 -18.65 -12.34
CA GLY A 87 0.06 -17.60 -12.69
C GLY A 87 -0.54 -16.89 -11.46
N TYR A 88 -1.26 -15.82 -11.71
CA TYR A 88 -1.77 -14.91 -10.67
C TYR A 88 -2.63 -15.60 -9.61
N LYS A 89 -3.65 -16.39 -10.05
CA LYS A 89 -4.61 -17.02 -9.14
C LYS A 89 -3.94 -17.93 -8.11
N LYS A 90 -3.09 -18.86 -8.58
CA LYS A 90 -2.41 -19.81 -7.68
C LYS A 90 -1.45 -19.07 -6.73
N THR A 91 -0.79 -18.02 -7.21
CA THR A 91 0.09 -17.20 -6.39
C THR A 91 -0.67 -16.48 -5.27
N MET A 92 -1.85 -15.91 -5.57
CA MET A 92 -2.71 -15.31 -4.53
C MET A 92 -3.14 -16.35 -3.48
N VAL A 93 -3.50 -17.56 -3.88
CA VAL A 93 -3.86 -18.65 -2.95
C VAL A 93 -2.67 -19.01 -2.07
N VAL A 94 -1.47 -19.20 -2.65
CA VAL A 94 -0.24 -19.48 -1.89
C VAL A 94 0.05 -18.36 -0.90
N GLY A 95 -0.03 -17.10 -1.35
CA GLY A 95 0.19 -15.93 -0.48
C GLY A 95 -0.79 -15.89 0.69
N LEU A 96 -2.08 -16.17 0.47
CA LEU A 96 -3.08 -16.24 1.54
C LEU A 96 -2.77 -17.36 2.55
N LEU A 97 -2.32 -18.53 2.09
CA LEU A 97 -1.93 -19.62 2.98
C LEU A 97 -0.67 -19.29 3.79
N VAL A 98 0.30 -18.61 3.19
CA VAL A 98 1.49 -18.10 3.90
C VAL A 98 1.08 -17.03 4.93
N MET A 99 0.15 -16.12 4.59
CA MET A 99 -0.43 -15.18 5.55
C MET A 99 -1.11 -15.89 6.71
N ALA A 100 -1.90 -16.93 6.42
CA ALA A 100 -2.56 -17.74 7.44
C ALA A 100 -1.57 -18.45 8.37
N ALA A 101 -0.48 -18.98 7.82
CA ALA A 101 0.61 -19.58 8.62
C ALA A 101 1.30 -18.54 9.50
N GLY A 102 1.55 -17.32 8.97
CA GLY A 102 2.07 -16.19 9.75
C GLY A 102 1.13 -15.79 10.88
N ALA A 103 -0.17 -15.64 10.60
CA ALA A 103 -1.17 -15.35 11.62
C ALA A 103 -1.25 -16.47 12.69
N ALA A 104 -1.21 -17.74 12.30
CA ALA A 104 -1.15 -18.85 13.23
C ALA A 104 0.13 -18.85 14.08
N GLY A 105 1.25 -18.33 13.55
CA GLY A 105 2.51 -18.17 14.28
C GLY A 105 2.42 -17.23 15.49
N PHE A 106 1.44 -16.32 15.52
CA PHE A 106 1.17 -15.50 16.70
C PHE A 106 0.63 -16.32 17.90
N ILE A 107 0.08 -17.51 17.67
CA ILE A 107 -0.43 -18.39 18.74
C ILE A 107 0.73 -18.90 19.64
N PRO A 108 1.77 -19.57 19.08
CA PRO A 108 2.94 -19.94 19.90
C PRO A 108 3.72 -18.69 20.38
N ALA A 109 3.76 -17.59 19.61
CA ALA A 109 4.37 -16.35 20.06
C ALA A 109 3.72 -15.82 21.35
N ALA A 110 2.39 -15.85 21.42
CA ALA A 110 1.63 -15.49 22.60
C ALA A 110 1.79 -16.48 23.75
N HIS A 111 1.93 -17.78 23.45
CA HIS A 111 2.11 -18.81 24.48
C HIS A 111 3.46 -18.69 25.18
N PHE A 112 4.54 -18.55 24.41
CA PHE A 112 5.89 -18.42 24.97
C PHE A 112 6.22 -17.00 25.43
N ALA A 113 5.45 -15.99 25.01
CA ALA A 113 5.69 -14.58 25.28
C ALA A 113 7.13 -14.14 24.95
N LEU A 114 7.65 -14.54 23.79
CA LEU A 114 8.99 -14.23 23.31
C LEU A 114 8.93 -13.31 22.09
N PHE A 115 9.55 -12.14 22.19
CA PHE A 115 9.57 -11.12 21.12
C PHE A 115 10.10 -11.65 19.78
N PRO A 116 11.20 -12.44 19.71
CA PRO A 116 11.67 -12.99 18.45
C PRO A 116 10.66 -13.88 17.72
N ILE A 117 9.80 -14.59 18.46
CA ILE A 117 8.75 -15.45 17.86
C ILE A 117 7.66 -14.56 17.24
N PHE A 118 7.29 -13.44 17.89
CA PHE A 118 6.38 -12.46 17.32
C PHE A 118 6.95 -11.86 16.03
N LEU A 119 8.24 -11.50 16.01
CA LEU A 119 8.90 -11.01 14.80
C LEU A 119 8.92 -12.06 13.67
N ALA A 120 9.21 -13.32 13.98
CA ALA A 120 9.20 -14.39 12.99
C ALA A 120 7.79 -14.60 12.40
N ALA A 121 6.76 -14.63 13.24
CA ALA A 121 5.37 -14.73 12.81
C ALA A 121 4.98 -13.55 11.91
N LEU A 122 5.41 -12.33 12.27
CA LEU A 122 5.18 -11.13 11.49
C LEU A 122 5.88 -11.17 10.12
N ILE A 123 7.14 -11.62 10.07
CA ILE A 123 7.88 -11.78 8.81
C ILE A 123 7.15 -12.75 7.88
N VAL A 124 6.64 -13.88 8.39
CA VAL A 124 5.89 -14.86 7.60
C VAL A 124 4.56 -14.26 7.11
N LEU A 125 3.85 -13.52 7.98
CA LEU A 125 2.61 -12.82 7.61
C LEU A 125 2.89 -11.81 6.48
N ALA A 126 3.90 -10.97 6.64
CA ALA A 126 4.30 -9.95 5.67
C ALA A 126 4.80 -10.57 4.35
N ALA A 127 5.50 -11.71 4.41
CA ALA A 127 5.90 -12.49 3.23
C ALA A 127 4.68 -12.94 2.42
N GLY A 128 3.65 -13.47 3.09
CA GLY A 128 2.38 -13.83 2.44
C GLY A 128 1.68 -12.63 1.82
N MET A 129 1.64 -11.49 2.52
CA MET A 129 1.08 -10.23 2.01
C MET A 129 1.82 -9.76 0.76
N THR A 130 3.15 -9.83 0.76
CA THR A 130 4.00 -9.49 -0.39
C THR A 130 3.68 -10.37 -1.59
N ILE A 131 3.60 -11.70 -1.40
CA ILE A 131 3.26 -12.65 -2.47
C ILE A 131 1.88 -12.36 -3.06
N VAL A 132 0.87 -12.07 -2.22
CA VAL A 132 -0.46 -11.64 -2.69
C VAL A 132 -0.35 -10.36 -3.51
N GLN A 133 0.36 -9.35 -3.03
CA GLN A 133 0.44 -8.04 -3.68
C GLN A 133 1.20 -8.09 -5.01
N VAL A 134 2.26 -8.88 -5.11
CA VAL A 134 3.00 -9.10 -6.38
C VAL A 134 2.08 -9.69 -7.45
N ALA A 135 1.10 -10.51 -7.06
CA ALA A 135 0.14 -11.11 -7.98
C ALA A 135 -1.10 -10.22 -8.22
N VAL A 136 -1.72 -9.67 -7.17
CA VAL A 136 -3.01 -8.99 -7.29
C VAL A 136 -2.90 -7.61 -7.94
N ASN A 137 -1.81 -6.86 -7.70
CA ASN A 137 -1.63 -5.54 -8.31
C ASN A 137 -1.62 -5.61 -9.85
N PRO A 138 -0.74 -6.40 -10.52
CA PRO A 138 -0.80 -6.53 -11.97
C PRO A 138 -2.07 -7.24 -12.46
N TYR A 139 -2.61 -8.19 -11.70
CA TYR A 139 -3.86 -8.86 -12.06
C TYR A 139 -5.00 -7.86 -12.27
N VAL A 140 -5.18 -6.89 -11.37
CA VAL A 140 -6.21 -5.85 -11.51
C VAL A 140 -6.02 -5.01 -12.78
N THR A 141 -4.79 -4.82 -13.25
CA THR A 141 -4.54 -4.03 -14.47
C THR A 141 -4.90 -4.78 -15.75
N VAL A 142 -4.88 -6.12 -15.72
CA VAL A 142 -5.13 -6.96 -16.92
C VAL A 142 -6.56 -7.52 -17.02
N ILE A 143 -7.42 -7.34 -16.02
CA ILE A 143 -8.80 -7.85 -16.03
C ILE A 143 -9.82 -6.93 -16.74
N GLY A 144 -9.36 -5.95 -17.49
CA GLY A 144 -10.20 -5.00 -18.24
C GLY A 144 -9.38 -4.08 -19.12
N PRO A 145 -9.99 -3.03 -19.72
CA PRO A 145 -9.31 -2.12 -20.66
C PRO A 145 -8.08 -1.46 -20.05
N VAL A 146 -6.99 -1.36 -20.82
CA VAL A 146 -5.73 -0.73 -20.39
C VAL A 146 -5.95 0.73 -19.98
N ALA A 147 -6.75 1.47 -20.73
CA ALA A 147 -7.06 2.87 -20.45
C ALA A 147 -7.63 3.14 -19.04
N THR A 148 -8.31 2.15 -18.44
CA THR A 148 -8.90 2.28 -17.11
C THR A 148 -8.17 1.48 -16.02
N ALA A 149 -6.95 0.99 -16.30
CA ALA A 149 -6.17 0.18 -15.38
C ALA A 149 -5.89 0.90 -14.05
N SER A 150 -5.47 2.18 -14.11
CA SER A 150 -5.22 3.00 -12.91
C SER A 150 -6.49 3.21 -12.08
N SER A 151 -7.64 3.42 -12.73
CA SER A 151 -8.93 3.55 -12.05
C SER A 151 -9.29 2.26 -11.28
N ARG A 152 -9.16 1.11 -11.95
CA ARG A 152 -9.44 -0.20 -11.32
C ARG A 152 -8.53 -0.47 -10.13
N LEU A 153 -7.23 -0.24 -10.29
CA LEU A 153 -6.28 -0.46 -9.21
C LEU A 153 -6.54 0.52 -8.05
N ASN A 154 -6.87 1.78 -8.37
CA ASN A 154 -7.21 2.77 -7.34
C ASN A 154 -8.49 2.39 -6.58
N LEU A 155 -9.50 1.86 -7.27
CA LEU A 155 -10.71 1.33 -6.62
C LEU A 155 -10.39 0.14 -5.70
N ALA A 156 -9.56 -0.80 -6.15
CA ALA A 156 -9.12 -1.92 -5.31
C ALA A 156 -8.36 -1.43 -4.06
N GLN A 157 -7.49 -0.45 -4.23
CA GLN A 157 -6.77 0.19 -3.12
C GLN A 157 -7.69 1.00 -2.18
N ALA A 158 -8.85 1.48 -2.65
CA ALA A 158 -9.83 2.10 -1.77
C ALA A 158 -10.40 1.08 -0.75
N PHE A 159 -10.59 -0.18 -1.16
CA PHE A 159 -10.96 -1.25 -0.23
C PHE A 159 -9.81 -1.63 0.72
N ASN A 160 -8.56 -1.53 0.28
CA ASN A 160 -7.41 -1.62 1.19
C ASN A 160 -7.48 -0.56 2.29
N SER A 161 -7.71 0.71 1.91
CA SER A 161 -7.88 1.80 2.88
C SER A 161 -9.09 1.61 3.79
N PHE A 162 -10.17 1.03 3.29
CA PHE A 162 -11.32 0.71 4.12
C PHE A 162 -10.97 -0.36 5.16
N GLY A 163 -10.17 -1.37 4.80
CA GLY A 163 -9.59 -2.33 5.74
C GLY A 163 -8.74 -1.65 6.80
N THR A 164 -7.84 -0.76 6.38
CA THR A 164 -6.99 0.04 7.26
C THR A 164 -7.82 0.91 8.22
N PHE A 165 -8.91 1.50 7.76
CA PHE A 165 -9.81 2.34 8.57
C PHE A 165 -10.55 1.53 9.63
N ILE A 166 -10.98 0.30 9.33
CA ILE A 166 -11.73 -0.56 10.27
C ILE A 166 -10.82 -1.28 11.26
N ALA A 167 -9.58 -1.60 10.89
CA ALA A 167 -8.67 -2.40 11.71
C ALA A 167 -8.44 -1.86 13.13
N PRO A 168 -8.31 -0.54 13.38
CA PRO A 168 -8.17 0.00 14.71
C PRO A 168 -9.36 -0.31 15.63
N LEU A 169 -10.55 -0.33 15.08
CA LEU A 169 -11.75 -0.67 15.83
C LEU A 169 -11.70 -2.13 16.32
N PHE A 170 -11.33 -3.04 15.42
CA PHE A 170 -11.13 -4.46 15.76
C PHE A 170 -10.00 -4.65 16.78
N GLY A 171 -8.84 -4.01 16.55
CA GLY A 171 -7.72 -4.09 17.47
C GLY A 171 -8.06 -3.59 18.87
N SER A 172 -8.76 -2.47 18.96
CA SER A 172 -9.19 -1.90 20.24
C SER A 172 -10.17 -2.81 20.97
N ILE A 173 -11.17 -3.35 20.27
CA ILE A 173 -12.22 -4.18 20.89
C ILE A 173 -11.70 -5.58 21.22
N LEU A 174 -10.97 -6.22 20.32
CA LEU A 174 -10.61 -7.64 20.43
C LEU A 174 -9.27 -7.87 21.13
N ILE A 175 -8.35 -6.91 21.09
CA ILE A 175 -7.01 -7.05 21.66
C ILE A 175 -6.88 -6.19 22.91
N LEU A 176 -7.08 -4.88 22.79
CA LEU A 176 -6.78 -3.94 23.86
C LEU A 176 -7.83 -3.96 24.98
N ALA A 177 -9.11 -4.12 24.67
CA ALA A 177 -10.16 -4.15 25.70
C ALA A 177 -10.06 -5.38 26.63
N SER A 178 -9.46 -6.47 26.18
CA SER A 178 -9.22 -7.68 26.99
C SER A 178 -7.84 -7.70 27.65
N ALA A 179 -6.99 -6.71 27.38
CA ALA A 179 -5.65 -6.66 27.94
C ALA A 179 -5.68 -6.25 29.42
N PRO A 180 -4.86 -6.89 30.29
CA PRO A 180 -4.65 -6.43 31.64
C PRO A 180 -4.19 -4.97 31.68
N ALA A 181 -4.46 -4.27 32.79
CA ALA A 181 -4.01 -2.90 32.97
C ALA A 181 -2.49 -2.79 32.77
N LEU A 182 -2.05 -1.73 32.09
CA LEU A 182 -0.63 -1.46 31.91
C LEU A 182 0.00 -1.13 33.26
N ILE A 183 1.11 -1.78 33.54
CA ILE A 183 1.92 -1.52 34.74
C ILE A 183 3.05 -0.57 34.35
N GLU A 184 3.31 0.43 35.17
CA GLU A 184 4.40 1.37 34.95
C GLU A 184 5.75 0.64 34.88
N PRO A 185 6.68 1.07 34.01
CA PRO A 185 7.96 0.39 33.78
C PRO A 185 8.77 0.17 35.07
N GLU A 186 8.78 1.15 35.97
CA GLU A 186 9.47 1.08 37.27
C GLU A 186 8.92 -0.05 38.14
N ARG A 187 7.62 -0.18 38.19
CA ARG A 187 6.94 -1.25 38.94
C ARG A 187 7.15 -2.61 38.28
N LEU A 188 7.24 -2.66 36.97
CA LEU A 188 7.54 -3.90 36.23
C LEU A 188 8.98 -4.38 36.51
N HIS A 189 9.94 -3.46 36.66
CA HIS A 189 11.31 -3.76 37.03
C HIS A 189 11.44 -4.27 38.47
N SER A 190 10.60 -3.82 39.40
CA SER A 190 10.58 -4.26 40.78
C SER A 190 9.92 -5.63 41.01
N MET A 191 9.22 -6.17 40.00
CA MET A 191 8.56 -7.48 40.08
C MET A 191 9.56 -8.63 40.07
N THR A 192 9.20 -9.74 40.72
CA THR A 192 9.92 -11.00 40.58
C THR A 192 9.83 -11.51 39.14
N ASP A 193 10.82 -12.29 38.69
CA ASP A 193 10.86 -12.81 37.31
C ASP A 193 9.61 -13.63 36.99
N VAL A 194 9.11 -14.43 37.94
CA VAL A 194 7.88 -15.21 37.78
C VAL A 194 6.66 -14.30 37.58
N ALA A 195 6.52 -13.26 38.41
CA ALA A 195 5.40 -12.32 38.30
C ALA A 195 5.45 -11.54 37.00
N ARG A 196 6.64 -11.13 36.56
CA ARG A 196 6.88 -10.44 35.28
C ARG A 196 6.53 -11.34 34.09
N GLN A 197 6.94 -12.60 34.12
CA GLN A 197 6.64 -13.55 33.06
C GLN A 197 5.15 -13.87 33.02
N THR A 198 4.47 -14.03 34.14
CA THR A 198 3.02 -14.21 34.22
C THR A 198 2.27 -13.02 33.63
N TYR A 199 2.69 -11.80 33.95
CA TYR A 199 2.12 -10.56 33.40
C TYR A 199 2.32 -10.51 31.87
N ARG A 200 3.55 -10.78 31.39
CA ARG A 200 3.83 -10.82 29.95
C ARG A 200 3.00 -11.87 29.23
N ALA A 201 2.87 -13.05 29.80
CA ALA A 201 2.05 -14.12 29.23
C ALA A 201 0.56 -13.74 29.19
N ALA A 202 0.04 -13.10 30.24
CA ALA A 202 -1.33 -12.61 30.25
C ALA A 202 -1.58 -11.54 29.20
N GLN A 203 -0.69 -10.55 29.06
CA GLN A 203 -0.76 -9.52 28.03
C GLN A 203 -0.65 -10.14 26.61
N ALA A 204 0.30 -11.02 26.41
CA ALA A 204 0.52 -11.68 25.12
C ALA A 204 -0.67 -12.57 24.71
N SER A 205 -1.37 -13.16 25.67
CA SER A 205 -2.51 -14.05 25.40
C SER A 205 -3.70 -13.35 24.72
N THR A 206 -3.80 -12.01 24.84
CA THR A 206 -4.89 -11.22 24.23
C THR A 206 -4.89 -11.25 22.72
N VAL A 207 -3.73 -11.46 22.08
CA VAL A 207 -3.63 -11.56 20.63
C VAL A 207 -4.01 -12.95 20.10
N ARG A 208 -4.08 -13.97 20.96
CA ARG A 208 -4.27 -15.36 20.55
C ARG A 208 -5.60 -15.59 19.83
N LEU A 209 -6.71 -15.20 20.44
CA LEU A 209 -8.05 -15.43 19.86
C LEU A 209 -8.30 -14.63 18.58
N PRO A 210 -7.97 -13.33 18.50
CA PRO A 210 -8.06 -12.56 17.26
C PRO A 210 -7.25 -13.17 16.11
N TYR A 211 -6.02 -13.64 16.36
CA TYR A 211 -5.17 -14.21 15.32
C TYR A 211 -5.58 -15.61 14.89
N ILE A 212 -6.23 -16.41 15.75
CA ILE A 212 -6.91 -17.66 15.33
C ILE A 212 -8.03 -17.33 14.34
N GLY A 213 -8.86 -16.32 14.65
CA GLY A 213 -9.94 -15.87 13.78
C GLY A 213 -9.40 -15.38 12.42
N ILE A 214 -8.33 -14.60 12.42
CA ILE A 214 -7.67 -14.11 11.21
C ILE A 214 -7.10 -15.27 10.40
N ALA A 215 -6.37 -16.20 11.01
CA ALA A 215 -5.81 -17.36 10.32
C ALA A 215 -6.91 -18.20 9.64
N LEU A 216 -8.02 -18.44 10.36
CA LEU A 216 -9.17 -19.16 9.80
C LEU A 216 -9.81 -18.39 8.64
N ALA A 217 -10.02 -17.07 8.78
CA ALA A 217 -10.58 -16.25 7.72
C ALA A 217 -9.69 -16.26 6.45
N LEU A 218 -8.36 -16.21 6.61
CA LEU A 218 -7.41 -16.29 5.50
C LEU A 218 -7.45 -17.65 4.80
N VAL A 219 -7.55 -18.76 5.56
CA VAL A 219 -7.72 -20.10 4.98
C VAL A 219 -9.03 -20.20 4.21
N LEU A 220 -10.14 -19.73 4.79
CA LEU A 220 -11.44 -19.73 4.11
C LEU A 220 -11.42 -18.89 2.83
N LEU A 221 -10.77 -17.73 2.86
CA LEU A 221 -10.59 -16.89 1.67
C LEU A 221 -9.73 -17.58 0.61
N ALA A 222 -8.66 -18.28 1.02
CA ALA A 222 -7.82 -19.05 0.11
C ALA A 222 -8.60 -20.19 -0.56
N LEU A 223 -9.41 -20.93 0.19
CA LEU A 223 -10.27 -22.00 -0.32
C LEU A 223 -11.35 -21.46 -1.25
N ALA A 224 -12.01 -20.37 -0.89
CA ALA A 224 -12.99 -19.68 -1.73
C ALA A 224 -12.37 -19.24 -3.06
N LEU A 225 -11.19 -18.60 -3.00
CA LEU A 225 -10.45 -18.20 -4.20
C LEU A 225 -10.04 -19.40 -5.05
N ALA A 226 -9.60 -20.50 -4.44
CA ALA A 226 -9.25 -21.72 -5.15
C ALA A 226 -10.46 -22.32 -5.91
N ALA A 227 -11.66 -22.26 -5.32
CA ALA A 227 -12.90 -22.79 -5.89
C ALA A 227 -13.45 -21.92 -7.04
N ILE A 228 -13.27 -20.59 -6.99
CA ILE A 228 -13.79 -19.68 -8.02
C ILE A 228 -13.03 -19.87 -9.33
N LYS A 229 -13.75 -20.09 -10.44
CA LYS A 229 -13.15 -20.07 -11.79
C LYS A 229 -12.90 -18.61 -12.21
N LEU A 230 -11.71 -18.12 -11.98
CA LEU A 230 -11.24 -16.87 -12.59
C LEU A 230 -10.72 -17.15 -13.99
N LYS A 231 -10.99 -16.23 -14.94
CA LYS A 231 -10.32 -16.28 -16.23
C LYS A 231 -8.81 -16.21 -15.97
N THR A 232 -8.11 -17.28 -16.29
CA THR A 232 -6.65 -17.35 -16.18
C THR A 232 -6.11 -16.54 -17.35
N THR A 233 -5.93 -15.25 -17.19
CA THR A 233 -4.96 -14.52 -17.99
C THR A 233 -3.61 -15.04 -17.51
N THR A 234 -3.17 -16.17 -18.05
CA THR A 234 -1.75 -16.49 -18.11
C THR A 234 -1.14 -15.30 -18.80
N GLY A 235 -0.35 -14.53 -18.05
CA GLY A 235 0.27 -13.33 -18.57
C GLY A 235 0.75 -13.59 -19.99
N VAL A 236 0.37 -12.70 -20.91
CA VAL A 236 0.99 -12.59 -22.23
C VAL A 236 0.43 -13.44 -23.38
N SER A 237 -0.28 -14.55 -23.18
CA SER A 237 -0.59 -15.45 -24.31
C SER A 237 -1.73 -15.03 -25.24
N GLN A 238 -2.53 -14.01 -24.96
CA GLN A 238 -3.64 -13.64 -25.86
C GLN A 238 -3.37 -12.43 -26.77
N HIS A 239 -2.38 -11.58 -26.45
CA HIS A 239 -2.01 -10.49 -27.37
C HIS A 239 -0.86 -10.84 -28.34
N THR A 240 -0.23 -12.02 -28.18
CA THR A 240 0.84 -12.49 -29.10
C THR A 240 0.35 -13.38 -30.23
N GLN A 241 -0.93 -13.74 -30.29
CA GLN A 241 -1.45 -14.56 -31.41
C GLN A 241 -1.72 -13.76 -32.70
N ASP A 242 -1.77 -12.42 -32.63
CA ASP A 242 -1.96 -11.58 -33.82
C ASP A 242 -0.67 -10.95 -34.38
N PHE A 243 0.50 -11.34 -33.85
CA PHE A 243 1.79 -10.89 -34.40
C PHE A 243 2.19 -11.70 -35.63
N ARG A 244 2.52 -10.99 -36.71
CA ARG A 244 3.06 -11.54 -37.96
C ARG A 244 4.24 -12.49 -37.67
N PRO A 245 4.32 -13.68 -38.32
CA PRO A 245 5.36 -14.68 -38.06
C PRO A 245 6.84 -14.19 -38.21
N GLY A 246 7.07 -13.03 -38.80
CA GLY A 246 8.42 -12.47 -38.94
C GLY A 246 8.86 -11.55 -37.79
N ALA A 247 7.95 -10.88 -37.11
CA ALA A 247 8.30 -9.99 -35.98
C ALA A 247 8.62 -10.77 -34.69
N PHE A 248 8.12 -12.00 -34.56
CA PHE A 248 8.37 -12.88 -33.44
C PHE A 248 9.81 -13.40 -33.39
N SER A 249 10.42 -13.60 -34.55
CA SER A 249 11.80 -14.12 -34.64
C SER A 249 12.86 -13.07 -34.25
N GLU A 250 12.61 -11.78 -34.49
CA GLU A 250 13.52 -10.70 -34.09
C GLU A 250 13.40 -10.33 -32.60
N ALA A 251 12.19 -10.48 -32.00
CA ALA A 251 11.96 -10.22 -30.55
C ALA A 251 12.56 -11.29 -29.64
N LEU A 252 12.76 -12.51 -30.15
CA LEU A 252 13.36 -13.64 -29.42
C LEU A 252 14.90 -13.62 -29.38
N THR A 253 15.56 -12.77 -30.16
CA THR A 253 17.02 -12.75 -30.27
C THR A 253 17.73 -11.83 -29.28
N ARG A 254 17.01 -10.97 -28.54
CA ARG A 254 17.56 -10.23 -27.40
C ARG A 254 16.87 -10.67 -26.13
N PRO A 255 17.59 -11.15 -25.10
CA PRO A 255 17.01 -11.39 -23.79
C PRO A 255 16.55 -10.03 -23.26
N ASP A 256 15.24 -9.74 -23.34
CA ASP A 256 14.69 -8.52 -22.78
C ASP A 256 14.81 -8.58 -21.25
N SER A 257 15.28 -7.48 -20.67
CA SER A 257 15.56 -7.38 -19.24
C SER A 257 14.77 -6.22 -18.64
N ILE A 258 14.27 -6.38 -17.41
CA ILE A 258 13.59 -5.30 -16.67
C ILE A 258 14.46 -4.02 -16.58
N TRP A 259 15.77 -4.16 -16.66
CA TRP A 259 16.73 -3.05 -16.61
C TRP A 259 16.73 -2.20 -17.90
N ASN A 260 16.16 -2.70 -18.99
CA ASN A 260 16.02 -1.97 -20.25
C ASN A 260 14.73 -1.12 -20.28
N HIS A 261 13.90 -1.18 -19.22
CA HIS A 261 12.64 -0.44 -19.12
C HIS A 261 12.75 0.74 -18.14
N PRO A 262 13.18 1.93 -18.59
CA PRO A 262 13.44 3.06 -17.71
C PRO A 262 12.20 3.52 -16.94
N TRP A 263 11.01 3.39 -17.51
CA TRP A 263 9.75 3.73 -16.82
C TRP A 263 9.47 2.82 -15.63
N LEU A 264 9.84 1.56 -15.69
CA LEU A 264 9.76 0.65 -14.55
C LEU A 264 10.74 1.08 -13.45
N LEU A 265 11.98 1.41 -13.81
CA LEU A 265 13.00 1.82 -12.85
C LEU A 265 12.63 3.15 -12.18
N PHE A 266 12.17 4.13 -12.95
CA PHE A 266 11.64 5.38 -12.41
C PHE A 266 10.39 5.16 -11.57
N GLY A 267 9.52 4.24 -11.96
CA GLY A 267 8.38 3.81 -11.17
C GLY A 267 8.78 3.17 -9.83
N ALA A 268 9.84 2.35 -9.82
CA ALA A 268 10.36 1.75 -8.58
C ALA A 268 10.89 2.83 -7.62
N VAL A 269 11.68 3.79 -8.12
CA VAL A 269 12.08 4.95 -7.32
C VAL A 269 10.84 5.75 -6.88
N GLY A 270 9.84 5.90 -7.76
CA GLY A 270 8.57 6.56 -7.43
C GLY A 270 7.83 5.90 -6.27
N ILE A 271 7.71 4.56 -6.27
CA ILE A 271 7.11 3.81 -5.15
C ILE A 271 7.94 3.97 -3.88
N PHE A 272 9.26 3.86 -3.98
CA PHE A 272 10.17 4.01 -2.83
C PHE A 272 9.97 5.37 -2.14
N VAL A 273 10.04 6.46 -2.90
CA VAL A 273 9.91 7.81 -2.32
C VAL A 273 8.47 8.09 -1.89
N TYR A 274 7.47 7.57 -2.60
CA TYR A 274 6.06 7.74 -2.23
C TYR A 274 5.74 7.07 -0.90
N VAL A 275 5.99 5.76 -0.79
CA VAL A 275 5.70 5.01 0.45
C VAL A 275 6.55 5.57 1.59
N GLY A 276 7.80 5.93 1.29
CA GLY A 276 8.66 6.60 2.24
C GLY A 276 8.07 7.91 2.79
N ALA A 277 7.59 8.79 1.93
CA ALA A 277 6.99 10.06 2.34
C ALA A 277 5.66 9.85 3.09
N GLU A 278 4.79 8.96 2.59
CA GLU A 278 3.50 8.63 3.21
C GLU A 278 3.68 8.13 4.64
N VAL A 279 4.58 7.16 4.84
CA VAL A 279 4.87 6.56 6.15
C VAL A 279 5.59 7.55 7.07
N ALA A 280 6.54 8.34 6.54
CA ALA A 280 7.24 9.35 7.34
C ALA A 280 6.27 10.40 7.90
N ILE A 281 5.36 10.90 7.07
CA ILE A 281 4.33 11.85 7.51
C ILE A 281 3.40 11.15 8.50
N GLY A 282 2.80 10.01 8.16
CA GLY A 282 1.84 9.31 9.00
C GLY A 282 2.39 8.97 10.38
N SER A 283 3.63 8.46 10.46
CA SER A 283 4.26 8.06 11.72
C SER A 283 4.66 9.23 12.62
N LEU A 284 5.01 10.37 12.04
CA LEU A 284 5.50 11.54 12.79
C LEU A 284 4.40 12.58 13.04
N LEU A 285 3.22 12.43 12.44
CA LEU A 285 2.16 13.42 12.45
C LEU A 285 1.59 13.67 13.86
N VAL A 286 1.48 12.64 14.69
CA VAL A 286 1.03 12.78 16.10
C VAL A 286 2.01 13.64 16.87
N ASN A 287 3.31 13.34 16.77
CA ASN A 287 4.36 14.12 17.42
C ASN A 287 4.41 15.57 16.89
N TYR A 288 4.21 15.74 15.57
CA TYR A 288 4.15 17.04 14.93
C TYR A 288 3.02 17.90 15.47
N MET A 289 1.82 17.36 15.59
CA MET A 289 0.65 18.05 16.16
C MET A 289 0.81 18.36 17.65
N GLY A 290 1.65 17.60 18.35
CA GLY A 290 2.01 17.84 19.75
C GLY A 290 2.94 19.02 19.98
N LEU A 291 3.65 19.51 18.93
CA LEU A 291 4.55 20.65 19.06
C LEU A 291 3.77 21.92 19.45
N PRO A 292 4.23 22.68 20.47
CA PRO A 292 3.55 23.91 20.92
C PRO A 292 3.39 24.96 19.82
N GLN A 293 4.36 25.03 18.89
CA GLN A 293 4.34 25.95 17.75
C GLN A 293 3.44 25.50 16.60
N ILE A 294 2.87 24.29 16.66
CA ILE A 294 1.95 23.75 15.63
C ILE A 294 0.52 23.74 16.15
N ALA A 295 0.21 22.86 17.08
CA ALA A 295 -1.14 22.76 17.66
C ALA A 295 -1.13 22.47 19.18
N GLY A 296 -0.02 22.02 19.76
CA GLY A 296 0.10 21.70 21.18
C GLY A 296 -0.88 20.63 21.65
N LEU A 297 -1.28 19.70 20.76
CA LEU A 297 -2.27 18.69 21.07
C LEU A 297 -1.69 17.58 21.95
N ARG A 298 -2.51 17.04 22.86
CA ARG A 298 -2.19 15.79 23.56
C ARG A 298 -2.17 14.64 22.56
N GLU A 299 -1.33 13.63 22.78
CA GLU A 299 -1.20 12.46 21.89
C GLU A 299 -2.55 11.80 21.60
N SER A 300 -3.41 11.64 22.60
CA SER A 300 -4.76 11.08 22.44
C SER A 300 -5.62 11.87 21.45
N THR A 301 -5.55 13.20 21.52
CA THR A 301 -6.29 14.09 20.61
C THR A 301 -5.67 14.08 19.22
N ALA A 302 -4.34 14.12 19.12
CA ALA A 302 -3.61 14.04 17.86
C ALA A 302 -3.89 12.73 17.12
N GLY A 303 -4.04 11.62 17.85
CA GLY A 303 -4.43 10.33 17.28
C GLY A 303 -5.78 10.35 16.56
N TYR A 304 -6.76 11.12 17.03
CA TYR A 304 -8.02 11.30 16.30
C TYR A 304 -7.84 12.08 15.00
N PHE A 305 -6.98 13.08 14.98
CA PHE A 305 -6.68 13.82 13.76
C PHE A 305 -5.91 12.99 12.74
N LEU A 306 -5.11 12.02 13.19
CA LEU A 306 -4.48 11.06 12.29
C LEU A 306 -5.50 10.25 11.46
N MET A 307 -6.70 9.99 12.03
CA MET A 307 -7.80 9.38 11.26
C MET A 307 -8.25 10.26 10.09
N VAL A 308 -8.12 11.59 10.19
CA VAL A 308 -8.43 12.51 9.08
C VAL A 308 -7.44 12.33 7.94
N TYR A 309 -6.16 12.14 8.25
CA TYR A 309 -5.12 11.86 7.25
C TYR A 309 -5.41 10.55 6.48
N TRP A 310 -5.63 9.45 7.19
CA TRP A 310 -5.92 8.16 6.57
C TRP A 310 -7.32 8.11 5.95
N GLY A 311 -8.30 8.77 6.56
CA GLY A 311 -9.64 8.95 6.00
C GLY A 311 -9.62 9.76 4.72
N GLY A 312 -8.80 10.81 4.66
CA GLY A 312 -8.54 11.58 3.44
C GLY A 312 -7.98 10.71 2.33
N ALA A 313 -7.02 9.83 2.65
CA ALA A 313 -6.48 8.86 1.70
C ALA A 313 -7.58 7.90 1.19
N MET A 314 -8.44 7.40 2.07
CA MET A 314 -9.56 6.52 1.69
C MET A 314 -10.55 7.23 0.76
N VAL A 315 -11.05 8.39 1.15
CA VAL A 315 -12.01 9.18 0.37
C VAL A 315 -11.41 9.57 -0.99
N GLY A 316 -10.16 10.03 -0.96
CA GLY A 316 -9.42 10.40 -2.17
C GLY A 316 -9.25 9.23 -3.15
N ARG A 317 -9.12 7.98 -2.69
CA ARG A 317 -9.07 6.80 -3.56
C ARG A 317 -10.39 6.54 -4.28
N PHE A 318 -11.53 6.68 -3.62
CA PHE A 318 -12.83 6.56 -4.28
C PHE A 318 -13.04 7.66 -5.33
N ILE A 319 -12.78 8.92 -4.96
CA ILE A 319 -12.88 10.06 -5.89
C ILE A 319 -11.87 9.92 -7.03
N GLY A 320 -10.62 9.57 -6.71
CA GLY A 320 -9.56 9.37 -7.68
C GLY A 320 -9.85 8.26 -8.67
N SER A 321 -10.51 7.18 -8.23
CA SER A 321 -10.97 6.12 -9.14
C SER A 321 -11.91 6.66 -10.22
N ALA A 322 -12.84 7.55 -9.87
CA ALA A 322 -13.75 8.17 -10.83
C ALA A 322 -13.03 9.16 -11.76
N ILE A 323 -12.10 9.96 -11.22
CA ILE A 323 -11.33 10.94 -12.00
C ILE A 323 -10.43 10.24 -13.02
N LEU A 324 -9.73 9.16 -12.61
CA LEU A 324 -8.80 8.41 -13.45
C LEU A 324 -9.47 7.63 -14.60
N GLN A 325 -10.82 7.58 -14.64
CA GLN A 325 -11.54 7.07 -15.81
C GLN A 325 -11.56 8.08 -16.97
N LYS A 326 -11.42 9.37 -16.68
CA LYS A 326 -11.59 10.45 -17.65
C LYS A 326 -10.32 11.27 -17.86
N VAL A 327 -9.40 11.27 -16.89
CA VAL A 327 -8.18 12.08 -16.90
C VAL A 327 -6.95 11.18 -16.94
N LYS A 328 -5.97 11.55 -17.78
CA LYS A 328 -4.69 10.81 -17.88
C LYS A 328 -4.02 10.70 -16.52
N THR A 329 -3.58 9.50 -16.18
CA THR A 329 -2.95 9.17 -14.89
C THR A 329 -1.80 10.11 -14.54
N GLY A 330 -0.94 10.45 -15.51
CA GLY A 330 0.19 11.37 -15.30
C GLY A 330 -0.22 12.78 -14.89
N ILE A 331 -1.34 13.29 -15.42
CA ILE A 331 -1.86 14.62 -15.05
C ILE A 331 -2.28 14.62 -13.58
N VAL A 332 -3.08 13.62 -13.18
CA VAL A 332 -3.60 13.53 -11.80
C VAL A 332 -2.44 13.32 -10.82
N LEU A 333 -1.49 12.43 -11.16
CA LEU A 333 -0.31 12.17 -10.33
C LEU A 333 0.57 13.41 -10.18
N GLY A 334 0.85 14.12 -11.30
CA GLY A 334 1.63 15.36 -11.25
C GLY A 334 0.96 16.45 -10.42
N ALA A 335 -0.34 16.65 -10.61
CA ALA A 335 -1.12 17.63 -9.85
C ALA A 335 -1.16 17.33 -8.35
N THR A 336 -1.40 16.07 -7.95
CA THR A 336 -1.41 15.68 -6.53
C THR A 336 -0.03 15.75 -5.90
N GLY A 337 1.05 15.43 -6.65
CA GLY A 337 2.43 15.58 -6.20
C GLY A 337 2.79 17.04 -5.94
N ILE A 338 2.43 17.95 -6.85
CA ILE A 338 2.63 19.41 -6.67
C ILE A 338 1.83 19.90 -5.47
N LEU A 339 0.55 19.51 -5.36
CA LEU A 339 -0.29 19.95 -4.25
C LEU A 339 0.26 19.47 -2.89
N ALA A 340 0.71 18.22 -2.79
CA ALA A 340 1.33 17.69 -1.57
C ALA A 340 2.62 18.47 -1.22
N LEU A 341 3.46 18.77 -2.22
CA LEU A 341 4.65 19.60 -2.03
C LEU A 341 4.29 20.98 -1.49
N LEU A 342 3.30 21.66 -2.09
CA LEU A 342 2.86 22.98 -1.64
C LEU A 342 2.32 22.94 -0.21
N LEU A 343 1.54 21.92 0.15
CA LEU A 343 1.01 21.74 1.50
C LEU A 343 2.13 21.54 2.54
N ILE A 344 3.17 20.75 2.22
CA ILE A 344 4.35 20.63 3.10
C ILE A 344 5.07 21.98 3.22
N LEU A 345 5.31 22.69 2.13
CA LEU A 345 5.99 23.97 2.15
C LEU A 345 5.20 25.01 2.94
N ILE A 346 3.87 25.03 2.82
CA ILE A 346 2.99 25.85 3.66
C ILE A 346 3.19 25.44 5.12
N SER A 347 3.16 24.15 5.44
CA SER A 347 3.35 23.65 6.79
C SER A 347 4.70 24.07 7.38
N ILE A 348 5.81 23.95 6.62
CA ILE A 348 7.15 24.32 7.07
C ILE A 348 7.32 25.84 7.24
N LYS A 349 6.62 26.66 6.42
CA LYS A 349 6.75 28.12 6.45
C LYS A 349 5.81 28.82 7.43
N THR A 350 4.75 28.11 7.89
CA THR A 350 3.76 28.67 8.79
C THR A 350 3.97 28.12 10.20
N THR A 351 3.90 29.00 11.18
CA THR A 351 3.88 28.63 12.59
C THR A 351 2.56 29.09 13.21
N TYR A 352 2.20 28.47 14.31
CA TYR A 352 1.00 28.83 15.05
C TYR A 352 1.01 30.33 15.44
N THR A 353 0.06 31.07 14.92
CA THR A 353 -0.19 32.45 15.34
C THR A 353 -1.56 32.50 16.02
N SER A 354 -1.56 32.49 17.35
CA SER A 354 -2.69 32.72 18.28
C SER A 354 -4.03 32.05 17.88
N GLY A 355 -4.41 31.00 18.57
CA GLY A 355 -5.47 30.17 18.16
C GLY A 355 -6.66 30.00 19.07
N VAL A 356 -7.68 29.41 18.56
CA VAL A 356 -8.84 28.90 19.28
C VAL A 356 -8.63 27.44 19.62
N TRP A 357 -8.86 27.09 20.87
CA TRP A 357 -8.78 25.72 21.36
C TRP A 357 -9.98 24.91 20.86
N ILE A 358 -9.71 23.73 20.29
CA ILE A 358 -10.74 22.71 20.14
C ILE A 358 -10.77 21.95 21.45
N HIS A 359 -11.85 22.06 22.22
CA HIS A 359 -12.06 21.19 23.34
C HIS A 359 -12.46 19.78 22.86
N PRO A 360 -11.70 18.74 23.16
CA PRO A 360 -12.03 17.37 22.74
C PRO A 360 -13.01 16.75 23.72
N GLY A 361 -14.05 17.49 24.09
CA GLY A 361 -15.12 16.95 24.90
C GLY A 361 -16.14 16.21 24.04
N HIS A 362 -16.22 14.89 24.20
CA HIS A 362 -17.28 14.03 23.64
C HIS A 362 -17.28 13.75 22.15
N PHE A 363 -16.37 12.90 21.71
CA PHE A 363 -16.30 12.36 20.35
C PHE A 363 -17.57 11.64 19.84
N MET A 364 -18.50 11.34 20.72
CA MET A 364 -19.77 10.67 20.38
C MET A 364 -20.93 11.63 20.09
N GLN A 365 -20.74 12.93 20.07
CA GLN A 365 -21.78 13.88 19.69
C GLN A 365 -21.37 14.59 18.41
N TRP A 366 -22.05 14.30 17.34
CA TRP A 366 -21.83 14.73 15.94
C TRP A 366 -21.74 16.25 15.69
N HIS A 367 -21.55 17.10 16.70
CA HIS A 367 -21.68 18.56 16.62
C HIS A 367 -20.43 19.34 16.23
N TRP A 368 -19.30 18.70 15.93
CA TRP A 368 -17.98 19.35 15.87
C TRP A 368 -17.13 19.20 14.63
N ILE A 369 -17.72 18.68 13.53
CA ILE A 369 -17.02 18.59 12.24
C ILE A 369 -16.77 19.97 11.59
N PHE A 370 -17.43 21.03 12.07
CA PHE A 370 -17.42 22.34 11.39
C PHE A 370 -16.61 23.47 12.03
N PHE A 371 -15.92 23.23 13.12
CA PHE A 371 -15.06 24.28 13.70
C PHE A 371 -13.60 24.02 13.38
N VAL A 372 -13.14 24.59 12.30
CA VAL A 372 -11.74 24.60 11.85
C VAL A 372 -11.02 25.78 12.51
N PRO A 373 -10.09 25.51 13.40
CA PRO A 373 -9.29 26.55 13.96
C PRO A 373 -7.91 26.63 13.34
N LYS A 374 -7.35 27.66 13.48
CA LYS A 374 -6.13 28.43 13.26
C LYS A 374 -4.79 27.69 13.09
N SER A 375 -4.72 26.37 13.00
CA SER A 375 -3.47 25.67 12.76
C SER A 375 -3.29 25.28 11.29
N VAL A 376 -2.98 26.26 10.47
CA VAL A 376 -2.66 26.06 9.05
C VAL A 376 -1.61 24.96 8.84
N PRO A 377 -0.49 24.91 9.59
CA PRO A 377 0.51 23.84 9.42
C PRO A 377 -0.06 22.45 9.68
N MET A 378 -0.89 22.29 10.70
CA MET A 378 -1.51 21.01 11.02
C MET A 378 -2.45 20.52 9.91
N PHE A 379 -3.37 21.40 9.47
CA PHE A 379 -4.35 21.05 8.45
C PHE A 379 -3.72 20.84 7.07
N SER A 380 -2.65 21.59 6.76
CA SER A 380 -1.86 21.35 5.55
C SER A 380 -1.29 19.93 5.53
N MET A 381 -0.71 19.47 6.64
CA MET A 381 -0.18 18.10 6.72
C MET A 381 -1.26 17.05 6.67
N LEU A 382 -2.41 17.26 7.32
CA LEU A 382 -3.55 16.35 7.26
C LEU A 382 -4.12 16.19 5.85
N ALA A 383 -4.19 17.30 5.08
CA ALA A 383 -4.69 17.32 3.71
C ALA A 383 -3.79 16.52 2.74
N ILE A 384 -2.50 16.30 3.06
CA ILE A 384 -1.60 15.48 2.24
C ILE A 384 -2.12 14.04 2.14
N GLY A 385 -2.81 13.53 3.16
CA GLY A 385 -3.44 12.20 3.09
C GLY A 385 -4.36 12.06 1.88
N PHE A 386 -5.14 13.09 1.56
CA PHE A 386 -5.98 13.11 0.35
C PHE A 386 -5.13 13.10 -0.93
N CYS A 387 -4.02 13.83 -0.98
CA CYS A 387 -3.12 13.85 -2.14
C CYS A 387 -2.45 12.48 -2.35
N ASN A 388 -2.07 11.79 -1.29
CA ASN A 388 -1.43 10.48 -1.31
C ASN A 388 -2.33 9.38 -1.89
N SER A 389 -3.63 9.58 -1.86
CA SER A 389 -4.64 8.57 -2.17
C SER A 389 -4.40 7.81 -3.49
N ILE A 390 -4.07 8.53 -4.56
CA ILE A 390 -3.94 7.95 -5.92
C ILE A 390 -2.50 7.63 -6.32
N MET A 391 -1.50 8.02 -5.51
CA MET A 391 -0.10 8.01 -5.95
C MET A 391 0.40 6.58 -6.17
N PHE A 392 0.22 5.67 -5.21
CA PHE A 392 0.65 4.28 -5.36
C PHE A 392 0.08 3.61 -6.62
N PRO A 393 -1.25 3.55 -6.80
CA PRO A 393 -1.83 2.87 -7.96
C PRO A 393 -1.42 3.53 -9.28
N SER A 394 -1.27 4.85 -9.31
CA SER A 394 -0.85 5.59 -10.50
C SER A 394 0.61 5.31 -10.87
N ILE A 395 1.52 5.37 -9.91
CA ILE A 395 2.95 5.07 -10.15
C ILE A 395 3.10 3.61 -10.56
N PHE A 396 2.40 2.70 -9.89
CA PHE A 396 2.45 1.27 -10.19
C PHE A 396 2.01 0.99 -11.63
N THR A 397 0.83 1.49 -12.04
CA THR A 397 0.31 1.26 -13.41
C THR A 397 1.21 1.87 -14.47
N LEU A 398 1.74 3.08 -14.26
CA LEU A 398 2.69 3.71 -15.17
C LEU A 398 4.02 2.94 -15.23
N GLY A 399 4.45 2.35 -14.13
CA GLY A 399 5.70 1.58 -14.07
C GLY A 399 5.62 0.24 -14.80
N ILE A 400 4.48 -0.48 -14.72
CA ILE A 400 4.32 -1.79 -15.38
C ILE A 400 3.78 -1.71 -16.79
N GLN A 401 3.41 -0.53 -17.28
CA GLN A 401 2.88 -0.33 -18.62
C GLN A 401 3.88 -0.82 -19.66
N ASP A 402 3.42 -1.53 -20.69
CA ASP A 402 4.18 -2.04 -21.84
C ASP A 402 5.29 -3.07 -21.50
N LEU A 403 5.26 -3.69 -20.29
CA LEU A 403 6.23 -4.73 -19.90
C LEU A 403 5.94 -6.11 -20.51
N GLY A 404 4.72 -6.36 -20.99
CA GLY A 404 4.33 -7.65 -21.56
C GLY A 404 4.71 -8.84 -20.65
N PRO A 405 5.61 -9.76 -21.15
CA PRO A 405 6.05 -10.92 -20.37
C PRO A 405 6.78 -10.59 -19.08
N LEU A 406 7.37 -9.40 -18.99
CA LEU A 406 8.14 -8.96 -17.82
C LEU A 406 7.27 -8.36 -16.70
N THR A 407 5.94 -8.29 -16.87
CA THR A 407 5.02 -7.68 -15.90
C THR A 407 5.17 -8.26 -14.49
N SER A 408 5.36 -9.57 -14.36
CA SER A 408 5.55 -10.24 -13.07
C SER A 408 6.85 -9.78 -12.38
N LYS A 409 7.96 -9.75 -13.13
CA LYS A 409 9.26 -9.28 -12.62
C LYS A 409 9.21 -7.78 -12.30
N GLY A 410 8.55 -6.98 -13.14
CA GLY A 410 8.33 -5.56 -12.92
C GLY A 410 7.50 -5.30 -11.68
N SER A 411 6.41 -6.05 -11.47
CA SER A 411 5.62 -5.98 -10.24
C SER A 411 6.45 -6.29 -9.00
N SER A 412 7.30 -7.34 -9.07
CA SER A 412 8.21 -7.68 -7.96
C SER A 412 9.12 -6.53 -7.59
N LEU A 413 9.71 -5.84 -8.59
CA LEU A 413 10.58 -4.68 -8.36
C LEU A 413 9.82 -3.52 -7.71
N LEU A 414 8.61 -3.21 -8.20
CA LEU A 414 7.78 -2.14 -7.64
C LEU A 414 7.35 -2.44 -6.20
N ILE A 415 7.00 -3.70 -5.90
CA ILE A 415 6.63 -4.12 -4.54
C ILE A 415 7.86 -4.14 -3.61
N ALA A 416 9.04 -4.55 -4.10
CA ALA A 416 10.29 -4.45 -3.34
C ALA A 416 10.59 -3.00 -2.92
N ALA A 417 10.28 -2.04 -3.80
CA ALA A 417 10.50 -0.61 -3.54
C ALA A 417 9.66 -0.04 -2.37
N ILE A 418 8.63 -0.77 -1.89
CA ILE A 418 7.86 -0.42 -0.67
C ILE A 418 8.78 -0.31 0.57
N VAL A 419 9.99 -0.90 0.53
CA VAL A 419 11.00 -0.74 1.59
C VAL A 419 11.38 0.73 1.86
N GLY A 420 11.05 1.65 0.96
CA GLY A 420 11.12 3.09 1.21
C GLY A 420 10.41 3.53 2.50
N GLY A 421 9.31 2.82 2.86
CA GLY A 421 8.58 3.02 4.12
C GLY A 421 9.36 2.68 5.40
N ALA A 422 10.49 1.99 5.30
CA ALA A 422 11.42 1.80 6.41
C ALA A 422 12.53 2.88 6.44
N LEU A 423 13.05 3.26 5.28
CA LEU A 423 14.26 4.06 5.16
C LEU A 423 14.01 5.57 5.23
N VAL A 424 12.98 6.07 4.53
CA VAL A 424 12.67 7.51 4.50
C VAL A 424 12.19 8.03 5.86
N PRO A 425 11.29 7.33 6.60
CA PRO A 425 10.92 7.75 7.95
C PRO A 425 12.10 7.80 8.90
N LYS A 426 13.01 6.82 8.80
CA LYS A 426 14.24 6.79 9.61
C LYS A 426 15.13 8.00 9.31
N ALA A 427 15.33 8.32 8.04
CA ALA A 427 16.10 9.51 7.63
C ALA A 427 15.43 10.79 8.12
N THR A 428 14.10 10.89 8.02
CA THR A 428 13.32 12.03 8.53
C THR A 428 13.46 12.17 10.05
N GLY A 429 13.40 11.04 10.79
CA GLY A 429 13.60 11.01 12.24
C GLY A 429 15.00 11.47 12.66
N ILE A 430 16.05 10.98 11.99
CA ILE A 430 17.44 11.41 12.24
C ILE A 430 17.58 12.93 12.01
N LEU A 431 17.01 13.45 10.93
CA LEU A 431 17.02 14.90 10.69
C LEU A 431 16.24 15.67 11.76
N ALA A 432 15.12 15.10 12.24
CA ALA A 432 14.33 15.69 13.31
C ALA A 432 15.08 15.75 14.65
N ASP A 433 15.89 14.74 14.96
CA ASP A 433 16.71 14.69 16.19
C ASP A 433 17.77 15.82 16.19
N HIS A 434 18.29 16.24 15.02
CA HIS A 434 19.31 17.27 14.90
C HIS A 434 18.73 18.67 14.68
N GLY A 435 17.66 18.82 13.95
CA GLY A 435 17.14 20.11 13.50
C GLY A 435 15.69 20.41 13.95
N GLY A 436 15.09 19.52 14.70
CA GLY A 436 13.68 19.59 15.08
C GLY A 436 12.75 18.97 14.04
N LEU A 437 11.59 18.53 14.52
CA LEU A 437 10.63 17.77 13.70
C LEU A 437 10.00 18.63 12.58
N HIS A 438 9.76 19.90 12.85
CA HIS A 438 9.09 20.81 11.89
C HIS A 438 9.88 20.94 10.57
N PRO A 439 11.18 21.31 10.54
CA PRO A 439 11.95 21.37 9.30
C PRO A 439 12.31 19.99 8.71
N ALA A 440 12.24 18.91 9.48
CA ALA A 440 12.60 17.58 9.00
C ALA A 440 11.69 17.07 7.87
N PHE A 441 10.47 17.61 7.75
CA PHE A 441 9.57 17.31 6.65
C PHE A 441 10.06 17.77 5.28
N ILE A 442 11.23 18.43 5.20
CA ILE A 442 11.90 18.69 3.92
C ILE A 442 12.23 17.37 3.18
N ILE A 443 12.48 16.27 3.89
CA ILE A 443 12.74 14.97 3.26
C ILE A 443 11.50 14.46 2.49
N PRO A 444 10.30 14.34 3.08
CA PRO A 444 9.07 14.08 2.33
C PRO A 444 8.81 15.09 1.20
N ALA A 445 9.12 16.39 1.40
CA ALA A 445 8.95 17.39 0.35
C ALA A 445 9.79 17.06 -0.90
N VAL A 446 11.05 16.67 -0.73
CA VAL A 446 11.91 16.23 -1.84
C VAL A 446 11.32 14.98 -2.54
N CYS A 447 10.73 14.06 -1.78
CA CYS A 447 10.06 12.90 -2.34
C CYS A 447 8.89 13.33 -3.27
N TYR A 448 8.09 14.31 -2.87
CA TYR A 448 6.97 14.79 -3.70
C TYR A 448 7.43 15.56 -4.94
N ILE A 449 8.60 16.20 -4.93
CA ILE A 449 9.21 16.77 -6.16
C ILE A 449 9.43 15.67 -7.19
N TYR A 450 10.00 14.53 -6.76
CA TYR A 450 10.19 13.39 -7.65
C TYR A 450 8.87 12.85 -8.19
N ILE A 451 7.85 12.67 -7.35
CA ILE A 451 6.53 12.15 -7.73
C ILE A 451 5.87 13.09 -8.75
N ALA A 452 5.92 14.40 -8.52
CA ALA A 452 5.39 15.40 -9.44
C ALA A 452 6.11 15.34 -10.80
N ALA A 453 7.45 15.28 -10.79
CA ALA A 453 8.26 15.18 -12.00
C ALA A 453 7.96 13.90 -12.79
N PHE A 454 7.85 12.74 -12.11
CA PHE A 454 7.49 11.48 -12.74
C PHE A 454 6.10 11.52 -13.37
N GLY A 455 5.10 12.10 -12.66
CA GLY A 455 3.75 12.30 -13.17
C GLY A 455 3.75 13.16 -14.43
N ILE A 456 4.41 14.32 -14.41
CA ILE A 456 4.50 15.25 -15.54
C ILE A 456 5.23 14.61 -16.73
N ALA A 457 6.35 13.93 -16.49
CA ALA A 457 7.10 13.25 -17.54
C ALA A 457 6.24 12.16 -18.23
N SER A 458 5.40 11.45 -17.46
CA SER A 458 4.54 10.39 -17.99
C SER A 458 3.42 10.89 -18.93
N ILE A 459 3.06 12.18 -18.88
CA ILE A 459 2.05 12.77 -19.78
C ILE A 459 2.48 12.68 -21.24
N ARG A 460 3.79 12.80 -21.48
CA ARG A 460 4.39 12.74 -22.82
C ARG A 460 4.61 11.31 -23.34
N ARG A 461 4.37 10.31 -22.50
CA ARG A 461 4.46 8.92 -22.92
C ARG A 461 3.32 8.62 -23.89
N PRO A 462 3.58 7.98 -25.05
CA PRO A 462 2.53 7.50 -25.92
C PRO A 462 1.52 6.67 -25.12
N ALA A 463 0.22 6.79 -25.47
CA ALA A 463 -0.78 5.91 -24.89
C ALA A 463 -0.36 4.45 -25.14
N ALA A 464 -0.56 3.57 -24.16
CA ALA A 464 -0.38 2.14 -24.40
C ALA A 464 -1.19 1.74 -25.64
N PHE A 465 -0.57 0.97 -26.51
CA PHE A 465 -1.19 0.58 -27.78
C PHE A 465 -2.41 -0.32 -27.46
N ASP A 466 -3.61 0.23 -27.57
CA ASP A 466 -4.88 -0.50 -27.32
C ASP A 466 -5.21 -1.47 -28.51
N GLY A 467 -4.24 -1.76 -29.34
CA GLY A 467 -4.42 -2.67 -30.49
C GLY A 467 -5.29 -2.12 -31.63
N ILE A 468 -5.79 -0.90 -31.50
CA ILE A 468 -6.56 -0.23 -32.56
C ILE A 468 -5.58 0.59 -33.39
N ILE A 469 -5.17 0.08 -34.53
CA ILE A 469 -4.49 0.88 -35.55
C ILE A 469 -5.52 1.93 -36.02
N PRO A 470 -5.22 3.24 -35.92
CA PRO A 470 -6.10 4.22 -36.54
C PRO A 470 -6.12 3.93 -38.05
N VAL A 471 -7.28 3.57 -38.58
CA VAL A 471 -7.48 3.55 -40.03
C VAL A 471 -7.44 5.02 -40.46
N GLU A 472 -6.36 5.43 -41.13
CA GLU A 472 -6.36 6.73 -41.80
C GLU A 472 -7.54 6.77 -42.79
N PRO A 473 -8.37 7.81 -42.73
CA PRO A 473 -9.42 7.97 -43.72
C PRO A 473 -8.77 8.18 -45.12
N VAL A 474 -9.15 7.34 -46.06
CA VAL A 474 -8.81 7.45 -47.49
C VAL A 474 -9.52 8.65 -48.08
#